data_4c8f4eadd210f0ca36b7266e0fd91156
#
_entry.id   4c8f4eadd210f0ca36b7266e0fd91156
#
_cell.length_a   1.000
_cell.length_b   1.000
_cell.length_c   1.000
_cell.angle_alpha   90.00
_cell.angle_beta   90.00
_cell.angle_gamma   90.00
#
_symmetry.space_group_name_H-M   'P 1'
#
loop_
_entity.id
_entity.type
_entity.pdbx_description
1 polymer ?
#
loop_
_entity_poly.entity_id
_entity_poly.type
_entity_poly.pdbx_seq_one_letter_code
_entity_poly.pdbx_strand_id
1 'polypeptide(L)'
;MTIQVAKLSDPAVRAFVTAVNAHDRDAFQALLAPGATMSDDGSDRDLADWTEREIFSSHGHMDVDNESNGGHSLIARYSNDTWGEMKTKWSFTVDDGGRITRFETGQA
;
A
#
# COMPACT_ATOMS: atom_id res chain seq x y z
N MET A 1 10.06 -15.48 -0.57
CA MET A 1 10.56 -15.13 0.78
C MET A 1 9.96 -13.80 1.19
N THR A 2 9.47 -13.70 2.41
CA THR A 2 8.80 -12.50 2.90
C THR A 2 9.78 -11.59 3.63
N ILE A 3 9.75 -10.30 3.32
CA ILE A 3 10.54 -9.29 4.04
C ILE A 3 9.72 -8.84 5.25
N GLN A 4 10.33 -8.83 6.43
CA GLN A 4 9.68 -8.28 7.61
C GLN A 4 9.43 -6.78 7.42
N VAL A 5 8.23 -6.32 7.77
CA VAL A 5 7.83 -4.91 7.55
C VAL A 5 8.82 -3.94 8.18
N ALA A 6 9.30 -4.24 9.39
CA ALA A 6 10.27 -3.39 10.09
C ALA A 6 11.59 -3.22 9.33
N LYS A 7 11.88 -4.07 8.36
CA LYS A 7 13.11 -4.02 7.56
C LYS A 7 12.95 -3.31 6.21
N LEU A 8 11.75 -2.86 5.88
CA LEU A 8 11.54 -2.08 4.65
C LEU A 8 12.33 -0.77 4.75
N SER A 9 12.92 -0.36 3.62
CA SER A 9 13.89 0.74 3.61
C SER A 9 13.26 2.11 3.80
N ASP A 10 12.05 2.33 3.28
CA ASP A 10 11.41 3.64 3.35
C ASP A 10 10.44 3.73 4.52
N PRO A 11 10.56 4.77 5.38
CA PRO A 11 9.68 4.90 6.55
C PRO A 11 8.19 5.04 6.21
N ALA A 12 7.85 5.79 5.15
CA ALA A 12 6.46 5.98 4.74
C ALA A 12 5.85 4.67 4.23
N VAL A 13 6.60 3.91 3.45
CA VAL A 13 6.16 2.61 2.93
C VAL A 13 6.02 1.61 4.07
N ARG A 14 6.96 1.59 5.03
CA ARG A 14 6.83 0.77 6.24
C ARG A 14 5.53 1.05 6.97
N ALA A 15 5.23 2.32 7.18
CA ALA A 15 4.03 2.74 7.88
C ALA A 15 2.76 2.37 7.10
N PHE A 16 2.81 2.47 5.76
CA PHE A 16 1.71 2.07 4.89
C PHE A 16 1.37 0.58 5.07
N VAL A 17 2.37 -0.29 4.95
CA VAL A 17 2.17 -1.73 5.09
C VAL A 17 1.68 -2.07 6.51
N THR A 18 2.25 -1.43 7.51
CA THR A 18 1.84 -1.63 8.91
C THR A 18 0.36 -1.27 9.09
N ALA A 19 -0.07 -0.11 8.59
CA ALA A 19 -1.46 0.34 8.72
C ALA A 19 -2.44 -0.58 7.97
N VAL A 20 -2.06 -1.02 6.77
CA VAL A 20 -2.86 -1.96 5.99
C VAL A 20 -3.05 -3.25 6.78
N ASN A 21 -1.97 -3.83 7.26
CA ASN A 21 -2.01 -5.14 7.93
C ASN A 21 -2.71 -5.09 9.31
N ALA A 22 -2.67 -3.92 9.95
CA ALA A 22 -3.38 -3.71 11.21
C ALA A 22 -4.84 -3.27 11.02
N HIS A 23 -5.25 -3.00 9.77
CA HIS A 23 -6.55 -2.44 9.42
C HIS A 23 -6.83 -1.13 10.19
N ASP A 24 -5.78 -0.31 10.34
CA ASP A 24 -5.83 0.93 11.10
C ASP A 24 -6.10 2.10 10.16
N ARG A 25 -7.39 2.44 10.03
CA ARG A 25 -7.83 3.52 9.14
C ARG A 25 -7.23 4.87 9.50
N ASP A 26 -7.13 5.17 10.78
CA ASP A 26 -6.62 6.47 11.23
C ASP A 26 -5.14 6.60 10.93
N ALA A 27 -4.34 5.57 11.21
CA ALA A 27 -2.93 5.55 10.88
C ALA A 27 -2.72 5.65 9.36
N PHE A 28 -3.55 4.96 8.58
CA PHE A 28 -3.48 5.00 7.12
C PHE A 28 -3.72 6.42 6.60
N GLN A 29 -4.79 7.08 7.07
CA GLN A 29 -5.12 8.43 6.66
C GLN A 29 -4.02 9.43 7.04
N ALA A 30 -3.38 9.24 8.19
CA ALA A 30 -2.32 10.12 8.66
C ALA A 30 -1.06 10.09 7.78
N LEU A 31 -0.87 9.00 7.01
CA LEU A 31 0.27 8.85 6.10
C LEU A 31 0.09 9.62 4.80
N LEU A 32 -1.15 9.94 4.44
CA LEU A 32 -1.46 10.51 3.14
C LEU A 32 -1.36 12.02 3.17
N ALA A 33 -0.75 12.59 2.12
CA ALA A 33 -0.77 14.03 1.92
C ALA A 33 -2.20 14.47 1.55
N PRO A 34 -2.57 15.74 1.81
CA PRO A 34 -3.85 16.25 1.33
C PRO A 34 -3.95 16.09 -0.19
N GLY A 35 -5.06 15.56 -0.68
CA GLY A 35 -5.26 15.35 -2.12
C GLY A 35 -4.52 14.15 -2.70
N ALA A 36 -4.03 13.24 -1.88
CA ALA A 36 -3.36 12.04 -2.34
C ALA A 36 -4.25 11.23 -3.30
N THR A 37 -3.63 10.62 -4.30
CA THR A 37 -4.31 9.86 -5.36
C THR A 37 -3.76 8.45 -5.46
N MET A 38 -4.49 7.60 -6.18
CA MET A 38 -4.01 6.23 -6.43
C MET A 38 -4.54 5.70 -7.76
N SER A 39 -3.88 4.65 -8.25
CA SER A 39 -4.35 3.91 -9.41
C SER A 39 -4.31 2.41 -9.16
N ASP A 40 -5.14 1.66 -9.88
CA ASP A 40 -5.16 0.21 -9.85
C ASP A 40 -5.19 -0.29 -11.30
N ASP A 41 -4.19 -1.11 -11.66
CA ASP A 41 -3.96 -1.60 -13.03
C ASP A 41 -4.00 -0.47 -14.07
N GLY A 42 -3.41 0.67 -13.73
CA GLY A 42 -3.30 1.82 -14.63
C GLY A 42 -4.52 2.73 -14.68
N SER A 43 -5.57 2.43 -13.92
CA SER A 43 -6.77 3.27 -13.84
C SER A 43 -6.82 4.03 -12.53
N ASP A 44 -6.96 5.35 -12.60
CA ASP A 44 -7.14 6.16 -11.39
C ASP A 44 -8.46 5.80 -10.72
N ARG A 45 -8.42 5.66 -9.40
CA ARG A 45 -9.58 5.32 -8.58
C ARG A 45 -9.78 6.37 -7.50
N ASP A 46 -10.99 6.45 -6.98
CA ASP A 46 -11.27 7.22 -5.78
C ASP A 46 -10.56 6.53 -4.61
N LEU A 47 -9.56 7.21 -4.03
CA LEU A 47 -8.70 6.60 -3.00
C LEU A 47 -9.49 6.14 -1.79
N ALA A 48 -10.39 6.98 -1.28
CA ALA A 48 -11.16 6.65 -0.08
C ALA A 48 -12.08 5.44 -0.31
N ASP A 49 -12.76 5.41 -1.44
CA ASP A 49 -13.67 4.32 -1.78
C ASP A 49 -12.91 3.02 -2.04
N TRP A 50 -11.83 3.09 -2.83
CA TRP A 50 -11.03 1.91 -3.15
C TRP A 50 -10.42 1.27 -1.91
N THR A 51 -9.80 2.09 -1.04
CA THR A 51 -9.16 1.58 0.17
C THR A 51 -10.17 0.99 1.15
N GLU A 52 -11.35 1.58 1.26
CA GLU A 52 -12.40 1.01 2.12
C GLU A 52 -12.83 -0.36 1.63
N ARG A 53 -13.10 -0.51 0.32
CA ARG A 53 -13.55 -1.78 -0.26
C ARG A 53 -12.46 -2.84 -0.29
N GLU A 54 -11.24 -2.46 -0.69
CA GLU A 54 -10.21 -3.44 -1.01
C GLU A 54 -9.28 -3.73 0.15
N ILE A 55 -9.22 -2.87 1.15
CA ILE A 55 -8.32 -3.05 2.30
C ILE A 55 -9.12 -3.25 3.58
N PHE A 56 -9.93 -2.27 3.96
CA PHE A 56 -10.47 -2.23 5.31
C PHE A 56 -11.70 -3.11 5.50
N SER A 57 -12.71 -3.03 4.62
CA SER A 57 -13.92 -3.84 4.73
C SER A 57 -13.68 -5.31 4.39
N SER A 58 -12.69 -5.60 3.56
CA SER A 58 -12.41 -6.95 3.07
C SER A 58 -11.19 -7.59 3.72
N HIS A 59 -10.67 -7.03 4.80
CA HIS A 59 -9.56 -7.57 5.58
C HIS A 59 -8.29 -7.78 4.74
N GLY A 60 -7.84 -6.70 4.09
CA GLY A 60 -6.63 -6.74 3.27
C GLY A 60 -5.38 -7.04 4.07
N HIS A 61 -4.44 -7.77 3.46
CA HIS A 61 -3.17 -8.11 4.08
C HIS A 61 -2.08 -8.18 3.02
N MET A 62 -0.91 -7.62 3.34
CA MET A 62 0.26 -7.60 2.46
C MET A 62 1.41 -8.38 3.07
N ASP A 63 1.94 -9.34 2.31
CA ASP A 63 3.22 -9.98 2.61
C ASP A 63 4.21 -9.54 1.53
N VAL A 64 5.20 -8.72 1.92
CA VAL A 64 6.14 -8.14 0.96
C VAL A 64 7.24 -9.15 0.65
N ASP A 65 7.41 -9.47 -0.64
CA ASP A 65 8.42 -10.41 -1.10
C ASP A 65 9.69 -9.71 -1.57
N ASN A 66 9.58 -8.49 -2.10
CA ASN A 66 10.72 -7.76 -2.64
C ASN A 66 10.48 -6.27 -2.58
N GLU A 67 11.56 -5.50 -2.40
CA GLU A 67 11.52 -4.05 -2.52
C GLU A 67 12.60 -3.59 -3.50
N SER A 68 12.37 -2.45 -4.12
CA SER A 68 13.31 -1.86 -5.07
C SER A 68 13.11 -0.35 -5.09
N ASN A 69 13.92 0.34 -5.90
CA ASN A 69 13.78 1.79 -6.10
C ASN A 69 13.85 2.56 -4.78
N GLY A 70 14.83 2.22 -3.93
CA GLY A 70 15.03 2.88 -2.64
C GLY A 70 13.93 2.58 -1.63
N GLY A 71 13.20 1.51 -1.82
CA GLY A 71 12.09 1.12 -0.96
C GLY A 71 10.74 1.69 -1.39
N HIS A 72 10.69 2.43 -2.50
CA HIS A 72 9.45 3.03 -3.01
C HIS A 72 8.65 2.11 -3.93
N SER A 73 9.18 0.93 -4.24
CA SER A 73 8.48 -0.07 -5.05
C SER A 73 8.50 -1.41 -4.34
N LEU A 74 7.37 -2.10 -4.34
CA LEU A 74 7.22 -3.40 -3.68
C LEU A 74 6.62 -4.42 -4.64
N ILE A 75 7.04 -5.68 -4.47
CA ILE A 75 6.30 -6.84 -4.95
C ILE A 75 5.77 -7.53 -3.71
N ALA A 76 4.48 -7.78 -3.66
CA ALA A 76 3.83 -8.32 -2.48
C ALA A 76 2.75 -9.33 -2.85
N ARG A 77 2.56 -10.32 -1.99
CA ARG A 77 1.36 -11.15 -2.04
C ARG A 77 0.29 -10.41 -1.25
N TYR A 78 -0.74 -9.98 -1.95
CA TYR A 78 -1.85 -9.27 -1.35
C TYR A 78 -3.06 -10.17 -1.29
N SER A 79 -3.77 -10.18 -0.18
CA SER A 79 -4.98 -10.99 -0.04
C SER A 79 -6.10 -10.17 0.62
N ASN A 80 -7.32 -10.47 0.24
CA ASN A 80 -8.51 -9.98 0.94
C ASN A 80 -9.67 -10.96 0.73
N ASP A 81 -10.78 -10.70 1.40
CA ASP A 81 -11.95 -11.60 1.37
C ASP A 81 -12.62 -11.66 0.00
N THR A 82 -12.48 -10.60 -0.79
CA THR A 82 -13.14 -10.50 -2.11
C THR A 82 -12.40 -11.31 -3.17
N TRP A 83 -11.07 -11.16 -3.23
CA TRP A 83 -10.27 -11.68 -4.35
C TRP A 83 -9.38 -12.86 -3.98
N GLY A 84 -9.20 -13.16 -2.68
CA GLY A 84 -8.23 -14.12 -2.22
C GLY A 84 -6.81 -13.56 -2.37
N GLU A 85 -5.83 -14.44 -2.56
CA GLU A 85 -4.42 -14.03 -2.66
C GLU A 85 -4.02 -13.81 -4.10
N MET A 86 -3.27 -12.73 -4.34
CA MET A 86 -2.71 -12.44 -5.65
C MET A 86 -1.36 -11.76 -5.52
N LYS A 87 -0.51 -11.94 -6.53
CA LYS A 87 0.77 -11.26 -6.60
C LYS A 87 0.56 -9.86 -7.16
N THR A 88 1.04 -8.86 -6.43
CA THR A 88 0.80 -7.46 -6.76
C THR A 88 2.09 -6.67 -6.76
N LYS A 89 2.07 -5.54 -7.47
CA LYS A 89 3.14 -4.56 -7.45
C LYS A 89 2.61 -3.25 -6.88
N TRP A 90 3.46 -2.51 -6.17
CA TRP A 90 3.10 -1.26 -5.51
C TRP A 90 4.21 -0.24 -5.73
N SER A 91 3.85 0.98 -6.07
CA SER A 91 4.79 2.10 -6.21
C SER A 91 4.28 3.28 -5.42
N PHE A 92 5.19 3.98 -4.73
CA PHE A 92 4.83 5.09 -3.84
C PHE A 92 5.58 6.34 -4.22
N THR A 93 4.88 7.47 -4.23
CA THR A 93 5.48 8.80 -4.33
C THR A 93 5.33 9.47 -2.97
N VAL A 94 6.46 9.89 -2.40
CA VAL A 94 6.54 10.44 -1.04
C VAL A 94 7.06 11.87 -1.15
N ASP A 95 6.44 12.81 -0.43
CA ASP A 95 6.88 14.20 -0.45
C ASP A 95 8.00 14.45 0.56
N ASP A 96 8.50 15.68 0.61
CA ASP A 96 9.60 16.08 1.50
C ASP A 96 9.24 15.95 2.97
N GLY A 97 7.96 16.00 3.30
CA GLY A 97 7.47 15.83 4.66
C GLY A 97 7.27 14.37 5.07
N GLY A 98 7.56 13.43 4.17
CA GLY A 98 7.41 12.01 4.46
C GLY A 98 5.99 11.49 4.30
N ARG A 99 5.10 12.23 3.65
CA ARG A 99 3.73 11.79 3.38
C ARG A 99 3.60 11.25 1.98
N ILE A 100 2.73 10.28 1.82
CA ILE A 100 2.46 9.66 0.52
C ILE A 100 1.52 10.56 -0.28
N THR A 101 1.95 11.00 -1.45
CA THR A 101 1.14 11.84 -2.35
C THR A 101 0.40 10.99 -3.38
N ARG A 102 0.95 9.83 -3.72
CA ARG A 102 0.32 8.91 -4.66
C ARG A 102 0.84 7.50 -4.42
N PHE A 103 -0.03 6.51 -4.58
CA PHE A 103 0.42 5.14 -4.73
C PHE A 103 -0.28 4.48 -5.93
N GLU A 104 0.43 3.56 -6.55
CA GLU A 104 -0.08 2.80 -7.68
C GLU A 104 0.05 1.33 -7.38
N THR A 105 -0.96 0.56 -7.70
CA THR A 105 -0.95 -0.88 -7.52
C THR A 105 -1.49 -1.57 -8.75
N GLY A 106 -1.30 -2.88 -8.83
CA GLY A 106 -1.79 -3.70 -9.91
C GLY A 106 -1.25 -5.12 -9.78
N GLN A 107 -1.65 -5.97 -10.71
CA GLN A 107 -1.13 -7.33 -10.76
C GLN A 107 0.33 -7.31 -11.21
N ALA A 108 1.13 -8.12 -10.55
CA ALA A 108 2.53 -8.27 -10.90
C ALA A 108 2.73 -9.42 -11.89
#